data_0eeb821b7ce4ef826c920f4490e9ab88
#
_entry.id   0eeb821b7ce4ef826c920f4490e9ab88
#
_cell.length_a   1.000
_cell.length_b   1.000
_cell.length_c   1.000
_cell.angle_alpha   90.00
_cell.angle_beta   90.00
_cell.angle_gamma   90.00
#
_symmetry.space_group_name_H-M   'P 1'
#
loop_
_entity.id
_entity.type
_entity.pdbx_description
1 polymer ?
#
loop_
_entity_poly.entity_id
_entity_poly.type
_entity_poly.pdbx_seq_one_letter_code
_entity_poly.pdbx_strand_id
1 'polypeptide(L)'
;MSIRLQDISIGYSAPVVSAIDAELVSGSFTCLVGRNGSGKSTLLKTVAGLIKPISGQMSNSHSVGIVLTGFPALQNTSVFELVSYGRIPHQNLFAKLRESDRKAIEDALETVGMAAFSERMVNQLSDGEKQKVMIARALAQGTDVLLLDEPSAFLDYPSKRVLMQLLSDLAHHQGRTILLSTHDVELAKQYADCIWHIADHRLICTEASAFDIGSL
;
A
#
# COMPACT_ATOMS: atom_id res chain seq x y z
N MET A 1 5.55 -5.47 -16.37
CA MET A 1 5.77 -6.77 -15.67
C MET A 1 4.79 -6.82 -14.52
N SER A 2 4.35 -8.01 -14.08
CA SER A 2 3.31 -8.18 -13.06
C SER A 2 3.82 -9.08 -11.92
N ILE A 3 3.17 -9.01 -10.74
CA ILE A 3 3.39 -9.99 -9.66
C ILE A 3 2.36 -11.10 -9.86
N ARG A 4 2.84 -12.33 -10.03
CA ARG A 4 1.97 -13.50 -10.18
C ARG A 4 2.03 -14.38 -8.96
N LEU A 5 0.86 -14.77 -8.48
CA LEU A 5 0.62 -15.73 -7.42
C LEU A 5 0.11 -17.02 -8.07
N GLN A 6 0.75 -18.17 -7.83
CA GLN A 6 0.39 -19.46 -8.44
C GLN A 6 0.22 -20.51 -7.34
N ASP A 7 -1.01 -20.96 -7.14
CA ASP A 7 -1.41 -21.94 -6.13
C ASP A 7 -0.89 -21.60 -4.72
N ILE A 8 -0.89 -20.30 -4.39
CA ILE A 8 -0.35 -19.82 -3.11
C ILE A 8 -1.33 -20.09 -1.97
N SER A 9 -0.81 -20.64 -0.88
CA SER A 9 -1.49 -20.69 0.41
C SER A 9 -0.77 -19.80 1.41
N ILE A 10 -1.51 -18.93 2.09
CA ILE A 10 -0.98 -17.96 3.06
C ILE A 10 -1.51 -18.23 4.46
N GLY A 11 -0.68 -17.95 5.46
CA GLY A 11 -0.99 -18.13 6.87
C GLY A 11 0.28 -18.14 7.71
N TYR A 12 0.14 -18.51 8.97
CA TYR A 12 1.28 -18.68 9.88
C TYR A 12 1.55 -20.16 10.17
N SER A 13 0.76 -20.77 11.05
CA SER A 13 0.84 -22.20 11.39
C SER A 13 -0.11 -23.07 10.56
N ALA A 14 -1.16 -22.46 10.03
CA ALA A 14 -2.15 -23.11 9.16
C ALA A 14 -2.59 -22.11 8.08
N PRO A 15 -3.06 -22.60 6.91
CA PRO A 15 -3.56 -21.75 5.85
C PRO A 15 -4.79 -20.94 6.30
N VAL A 16 -4.76 -19.63 6.05
CA VAL A 16 -5.89 -18.72 6.22
C VAL A 16 -6.61 -18.53 4.89
N VAL A 17 -5.84 -18.45 3.78
CA VAL A 17 -6.37 -18.46 2.41
C VAL A 17 -5.53 -19.44 1.62
N SER A 18 -6.16 -20.24 0.79
CA SER A 18 -5.52 -21.32 0.02
C SER A 18 -5.81 -21.22 -1.47
N ALA A 19 -4.96 -21.86 -2.26
CA ALA A 19 -5.10 -21.96 -3.71
C ALA A 19 -5.34 -20.59 -4.38
N ILE A 20 -4.48 -19.63 -4.05
CA ILE A 20 -4.55 -18.28 -4.62
C ILE A 20 -3.85 -18.31 -5.99
N ASP A 21 -4.64 -18.07 -7.03
CA ASP A 21 -4.18 -17.78 -8.38
C ASP A 21 -4.60 -16.37 -8.73
N ALA A 22 -3.63 -15.44 -8.77
CA ALA A 22 -3.90 -14.03 -8.99
C ALA A 22 -2.73 -13.33 -9.66
N GLU A 23 -3.01 -12.25 -10.36
CA GLU A 23 -2.01 -11.39 -10.99
C GLU A 23 -2.25 -9.94 -10.62
N LEU A 24 -1.26 -9.30 -9.99
CA LEU A 24 -1.24 -7.87 -9.76
C LEU A 24 -0.59 -7.20 -10.99
N VAL A 25 -1.44 -6.60 -11.82
CA VAL A 25 -1.03 -6.00 -13.10
C VAL A 25 -0.22 -4.74 -12.87
N SER A 26 0.86 -4.57 -13.63
CA SER A 26 1.71 -3.36 -13.54
C SER A 26 0.92 -2.10 -13.91
N GLY A 27 1.05 -1.06 -13.08
CA GLY A 27 0.37 0.22 -13.28
C GLY A 27 -1.12 0.21 -12.96
N SER A 28 -1.63 -0.86 -12.31
CA SER A 28 -3.03 -0.93 -11.89
C SER A 28 -3.23 -0.61 -10.41
N PHE A 29 -4.44 -0.18 -10.09
CA PHE A 29 -4.93 -0.01 -8.73
C PHE A 29 -5.88 -1.15 -8.36
N THR A 30 -5.45 -2.04 -7.49
CA THR A 30 -6.23 -3.18 -7.01
C THR A 30 -6.64 -2.96 -5.55
N CYS A 31 -7.91 -3.18 -5.22
CA CYS A 31 -8.40 -3.17 -3.86
C CYS A 31 -8.64 -4.59 -3.35
N LEU A 32 -8.11 -4.90 -2.17
CA LEU A 32 -8.29 -6.16 -1.46
C LEU A 32 -9.37 -5.99 -0.40
N VAL A 33 -10.49 -6.64 -0.58
CA VAL A 33 -11.66 -6.57 0.31
C VAL A 33 -11.93 -7.91 0.98
N GLY A 34 -12.63 -7.88 2.11
CA GLY A 34 -13.00 -9.06 2.86
C GLY A 34 -13.20 -8.75 4.34
N ARG A 35 -13.82 -9.65 5.07
CA ARG A 35 -14.12 -9.50 6.51
C ARG A 35 -12.84 -9.32 7.34
N ASN A 36 -12.99 -8.79 8.55
CA ASN A 36 -11.87 -8.72 9.50
C ASN A 36 -11.38 -10.14 9.83
N GLY A 37 -10.06 -10.32 9.84
CA GLY A 37 -9.46 -11.64 10.06
C GLY A 37 -9.45 -12.57 8.84
N SER A 38 -9.96 -12.16 7.67
CA SER A 38 -9.99 -13.00 6.46
C SER A 38 -8.62 -13.29 5.84
N GLY A 39 -7.54 -12.58 6.27
CA GLY A 39 -6.19 -12.79 5.75
C GLY A 39 -5.66 -11.66 4.87
N LYS A 40 -6.34 -10.51 4.76
CA LYS A 40 -5.89 -9.36 3.95
C LYS A 40 -4.47 -8.92 4.28
N SER A 41 -4.20 -8.59 5.55
CA SER A 41 -2.85 -8.19 6.00
C SER A 41 -1.80 -9.30 5.83
N THR A 42 -2.21 -10.57 5.95
CA THR A 42 -1.32 -11.71 5.71
C THR A 42 -0.95 -11.80 4.24
N LEU A 43 -1.91 -11.62 3.33
CA LEU A 43 -1.65 -11.57 1.89
C LEU A 43 -0.71 -10.42 1.52
N LEU A 44 -0.98 -9.20 2.00
CA LEU A 44 -0.10 -8.05 1.77
C LEU A 44 1.32 -8.31 2.26
N LYS A 45 1.49 -8.85 3.48
CA LYS A 45 2.80 -9.19 4.04
C LYS A 45 3.50 -10.31 3.25
N THR A 46 2.75 -11.27 2.71
CA THR A 46 3.29 -12.33 1.85
C THR A 46 3.77 -11.74 0.52
N VAL A 47 2.97 -10.88 -0.13
CA VAL A 47 3.36 -10.19 -1.37
C VAL A 47 4.58 -9.28 -1.14
N ALA A 48 4.68 -8.65 0.03
CA ALA A 48 5.85 -7.86 0.43
C ALA A 48 7.11 -8.71 0.73
N GLY A 49 6.99 -10.03 0.78
CA GLY A 49 8.09 -10.93 1.16
C GLY A 49 8.43 -10.93 2.67
N LEU A 50 7.59 -10.31 3.49
CA LEU A 50 7.75 -10.29 4.97
C LEU A 50 7.36 -11.61 5.61
N ILE A 51 6.46 -12.36 4.99
CA ILE A 51 6.01 -13.69 5.40
C ILE A 51 6.16 -14.61 4.19
N LYS A 52 6.73 -15.80 4.41
CA LYS A 52 6.79 -16.81 3.36
C LYS A 52 5.43 -17.46 3.16
N PRO A 53 5.00 -17.74 1.91
CA PRO A 53 3.82 -18.55 1.68
C PRO A 53 4.00 -19.96 2.27
N ILE A 54 2.90 -20.59 2.66
CA ILE A 54 2.90 -21.99 3.14
C ILE A 54 3.16 -22.95 1.96
N SER A 55 2.56 -22.66 0.82
CA SER A 55 2.76 -23.42 -0.43
C SER A 55 2.60 -22.51 -1.64
N GLY A 56 2.91 -23.03 -2.83
CA GLY A 56 2.81 -22.31 -4.09
C GLY A 56 4.04 -21.48 -4.43
N GLN A 57 3.95 -20.71 -5.52
CA GLN A 57 5.05 -19.90 -6.04
C GLN A 57 4.59 -18.49 -6.33
N MET A 58 5.45 -17.53 -6.02
CA MET A 58 5.25 -16.12 -6.35
C MET A 58 6.40 -15.63 -7.21
N SER A 59 6.09 -15.11 -8.39
CA SER A 59 7.06 -14.39 -9.20
C SER A 59 7.00 -12.91 -8.84
N ASN A 60 8.06 -12.39 -8.27
CA ASN A 60 8.20 -10.96 -7.98
C ASN A 60 9.57 -10.47 -8.41
N SER A 61 9.60 -9.68 -9.48
CA SER A 61 10.81 -8.98 -9.97
C SER A 61 10.80 -7.49 -9.62
N HIS A 62 9.85 -7.04 -8.78
CA HIS A 62 9.65 -5.64 -8.45
C HIS A 62 10.15 -5.29 -7.06
N SER A 63 10.57 -4.04 -6.92
CA SER A 63 10.75 -3.44 -5.61
C SER A 63 9.39 -3.12 -4.99
N VAL A 64 9.18 -3.52 -3.73
CA VAL A 64 7.90 -3.40 -3.03
C VAL A 64 8.04 -2.49 -1.82
N GLY A 65 7.21 -1.45 -1.76
CA GLY A 65 7.01 -0.62 -0.58
C GLY A 65 5.74 -1.05 0.15
N ILE A 66 5.76 -1.06 1.48
CA ILE A 66 4.58 -1.39 2.27
C ILE A 66 4.30 -0.32 3.33
N VAL A 67 3.03 0.06 3.43
CA VAL A 67 2.47 0.89 4.49
C VAL A 67 1.50 0.04 5.29
N LEU A 68 1.88 -0.27 6.53
CA LEU A 68 1.04 -1.06 7.45
C LEU A 68 0.06 -0.16 8.19
N THR A 69 -1.01 -0.76 8.68
CA THR A 69 -2.02 -0.08 9.52
C THR A 69 -1.38 0.52 10.77
N GLY A 70 -1.81 1.73 11.09
CA GLY A 70 -1.34 2.48 12.26
C GLY A 70 -0.17 3.40 11.94
N PHE A 71 0.09 4.28 12.89
CA PHE A 71 1.14 5.29 12.78
C PHE A 71 2.14 5.10 13.91
N PRO A 72 3.45 5.08 13.64
CA PRO A 72 4.43 4.96 14.71
C PRO A 72 4.37 6.18 15.64
N ALA A 73 4.46 5.97 16.95
CA ALA A 73 4.53 7.01 17.94
C ALA A 73 5.91 7.71 17.86
N LEU A 74 6.03 8.66 16.94
CA LEU A 74 7.25 9.43 16.73
C LEU A 74 7.16 10.76 17.50
N GLN A 75 8.11 10.98 18.39
CA GLN A 75 8.30 12.26 19.07
C GLN A 75 9.48 12.98 18.42
N ASN A 76 9.35 14.30 18.27
CA ASN A 76 10.41 15.17 17.76
C ASN A 76 10.98 14.76 16.38
N THR A 77 10.11 14.28 15.49
CA THR A 77 10.47 13.94 14.13
C THR A 77 9.71 14.85 13.18
N SER A 78 10.40 15.53 12.27
CA SER A 78 9.77 16.32 11.21
C SER A 78 9.20 15.44 10.10
N VAL A 79 8.33 16.00 9.29
CA VAL A 79 7.79 15.33 8.10
C VAL A 79 8.93 14.92 7.15
N PHE A 80 9.88 15.84 6.91
CA PHE A 80 11.05 15.56 6.07
C PHE A 80 11.87 14.38 6.61
N GLU A 81 12.16 14.37 7.91
CA GLU A 81 12.90 13.29 8.56
C GLU A 81 12.18 11.94 8.42
N LEU A 82 10.86 11.92 8.65
CA LEU A 82 10.09 10.68 8.50
C LEU A 82 10.12 10.14 7.07
N VAL A 83 9.97 11.01 6.06
CA VAL A 83 10.03 10.62 4.65
C VAL A 83 11.44 10.18 4.26
N SER A 84 12.48 10.79 4.86
CA SER A 84 13.87 10.43 4.62
C SER A 84 14.20 8.97 5.00
N TYR A 85 13.46 8.38 5.95
CA TYR A 85 13.61 6.97 6.29
C TYR A 85 13.26 6.03 5.11
N GLY A 86 12.47 6.49 4.14
CA GLY A 86 12.25 5.78 2.87
C GLY A 86 13.54 5.62 2.05
N ARG A 87 14.55 6.45 2.27
CA ARG A 87 15.84 6.39 1.56
C ARG A 87 16.88 5.49 2.19
N ILE A 88 16.64 4.98 3.43
CA ILE A 88 17.58 4.09 4.13
C ILE A 88 18.05 2.90 3.27
N PRO A 89 17.19 2.19 2.50
CA PRO A 89 17.64 1.09 1.65
C PRO A 89 18.66 1.48 0.58
N HIS A 90 18.76 2.77 0.24
CA HIS A 90 19.66 3.30 -0.79
C HIS A 90 20.97 3.89 -0.20
N GLN A 91 21.12 3.85 1.12
CA GLN A 91 22.21 4.49 1.82
C GLN A 91 23.12 3.47 2.53
N ASN A 92 24.39 3.79 2.68
CA ASN A 92 25.24 3.11 3.64
C ASN A 92 24.89 3.62 5.05
N LEU A 93 24.99 2.77 6.07
CA LEU A 93 24.56 2.97 7.48
C LEU A 93 25.03 4.30 8.13
N PHE A 94 26.00 5.00 7.55
CA PHE A 94 26.56 6.26 8.06
C PHE A 94 26.59 7.38 7.01
N ALA A 95 25.90 7.21 5.88
CA ALA A 95 25.95 8.19 4.81
C ALA A 95 25.01 9.37 5.06
N LYS A 96 25.49 10.59 4.84
CA LYS A 96 24.62 11.77 4.73
C LYS A 96 23.69 11.61 3.52
N LEU A 97 22.48 12.16 3.61
CA LEU A 97 21.55 12.30 2.49
C LEU A 97 22.26 12.93 1.29
N ARG A 98 22.23 12.22 0.16
CA ARG A 98 22.73 12.74 -1.12
C ARG A 98 21.74 13.72 -1.71
N GLU A 99 22.14 14.53 -2.66
CA GLU A 99 21.24 15.43 -3.39
C GLU A 99 20.08 14.67 -4.06
N SER A 100 20.38 13.50 -4.65
CA SER A 100 19.37 12.62 -5.24
C SER A 100 18.36 12.10 -4.22
N ASP A 101 18.77 11.86 -2.96
CA ASP A 101 17.87 11.43 -1.90
C ASP A 101 16.96 12.57 -1.45
N ARG A 102 17.54 13.78 -1.31
CA ARG A 102 16.78 14.99 -0.98
C ARG A 102 15.70 15.26 -2.03
N LYS A 103 16.08 15.22 -3.30
CA LYS A 103 15.12 15.38 -4.40
C LYS A 103 14.01 14.34 -4.36
N ALA A 104 14.33 13.06 -4.15
CA ALA A 104 13.32 12.00 -4.05
C ALA A 104 12.34 12.21 -2.87
N ILE A 105 12.81 12.77 -1.75
CA ILE A 105 11.97 13.13 -0.61
C ILE A 105 11.04 14.29 -0.97
N GLU A 106 11.59 15.34 -1.57
CA GLU A 106 10.84 16.53 -2.00
C GLU A 106 9.77 16.17 -3.03
N ASP A 107 10.14 15.42 -4.08
CA ASP A 107 9.21 14.91 -5.11
C ASP A 107 8.07 14.06 -4.50
N ALA A 108 8.40 13.22 -3.51
CA ALA A 108 7.40 12.41 -2.81
C ALA A 108 6.44 13.26 -1.97
N LEU A 109 6.96 14.27 -1.27
CA LEU A 109 6.14 15.22 -0.49
C LEU A 109 5.25 16.08 -1.39
N GLU A 110 5.76 16.51 -2.53
CA GLU A 110 4.99 17.25 -3.53
C GLU A 110 3.83 16.40 -4.06
N THR A 111 4.11 15.14 -4.42
CA THR A 111 3.13 14.18 -4.95
C THR A 111 1.94 13.99 -4.01
N VAL A 112 2.15 13.95 -2.70
CA VAL A 112 1.06 13.79 -1.72
C VAL A 112 0.50 15.13 -1.21
N GLY A 113 0.99 16.27 -1.71
CA GLY A 113 0.57 17.61 -1.31
C GLY A 113 1.00 18.00 0.10
N MET A 114 2.16 17.49 0.57
CA MET A 114 2.71 17.75 1.91
C MET A 114 4.01 18.57 1.91
N ALA A 115 4.44 19.11 0.76
CA ALA A 115 5.68 19.87 0.64
C ALA A 115 5.75 21.07 1.60
N ALA A 116 4.65 21.84 1.75
CA ALA A 116 4.58 22.98 2.68
C ALA A 116 4.69 22.59 4.17
N PHE A 117 4.54 21.30 4.49
CA PHE A 117 4.59 20.77 5.85
C PHE A 117 5.92 20.10 6.19
N SER A 118 6.92 20.16 5.30
CA SER A 118 8.20 19.46 5.38
C SER A 118 8.88 19.58 6.74
N GLU A 119 8.93 20.80 7.30
CA GLU A 119 9.58 21.10 8.58
C GLU A 119 8.64 20.91 9.80
N ARG A 120 7.35 20.63 9.57
CA ARG A 120 6.38 20.47 10.65
C ARG A 120 6.60 19.15 11.38
N MET A 121 6.38 19.17 12.70
CA MET A 121 6.47 17.94 13.51
C MET A 121 5.30 17.00 13.21
N VAL A 122 5.60 15.74 13.07
CA VAL A 122 4.65 14.68 12.72
C VAL A 122 3.51 14.56 13.75
N ASN A 123 3.78 14.79 15.03
CA ASN A 123 2.77 14.76 16.09
C ASN A 123 1.75 15.91 16.01
N GLN A 124 2.00 16.93 15.20
CA GLN A 124 1.10 18.08 14.99
C GLN A 124 0.17 17.88 13.77
N LEU A 125 0.31 16.76 13.07
CA LEU A 125 -0.46 16.46 11.88
C LEU A 125 -1.79 15.79 12.24
N SER A 126 -2.84 16.08 11.45
CA SER A 126 -4.07 15.29 11.45
C SER A 126 -3.79 13.84 10.97
N ASP A 127 -4.69 12.92 11.23
CA ASP A 127 -4.49 11.52 10.82
C ASP A 127 -4.45 11.37 9.30
N GLY A 128 -5.21 12.19 8.55
CA GLY A 128 -5.13 12.23 7.08
C GLY A 128 -3.78 12.74 6.56
N GLU A 129 -3.21 13.79 7.20
CA GLU A 129 -1.88 14.30 6.86
C GLU A 129 -0.80 13.26 7.20
N LYS A 130 -0.90 12.61 8.37
CA LYS A 130 0.00 11.50 8.75
C LYS A 130 -0.02 10.38 7.72
N GLN A 131 -1.21 10.01 7.24
CA GLN A 131 -1.35 8.96 6.22
C GLN A 131 -0.67 9.36 4.92
N LYS A 132 -0.85 10.59 4.45
CA LYS A 132 -0.14 11.12 3.28
C LYS A 132 1.38 11.07 3.45
N VAL A 133 1.90 11.42 4.63
CA VAL A 133 3.33 11.37 4.92
C VAL A 133 3.86 9.92 4.91
N MET A 134 3.09 8.95 5.39
CA MET A 134 3.47 7.53 5.30
C MET A 134 3.52 7.04 3.86
N ILE A 135 2.60 7.50 3.02
CA ILE A 135 2.63 7.21 1.57
C ILE A 135 3.85 7.89 0.92
N ALA A 136 4.12 9.16 1.24
CA ALA A 136 5.33 9.86 0.76
C ALA A 136 6.61 9.11 1.13
N ARG A 137 6.70 8.58 2.36
CA ARG A 137 7.83 7.74 2.79
C ARG A 137 8.01 6.51 1.90
N ALA A 138 6.90 5.82 1.58
CA ALA A 138 6.95 4.65 0.69
C ALA A 138 7.28 5.05 -0.76
N LEU A 139 6.78 6.18 -1.25
CA LEU A 139 7.14 6.72 -2.56
C LEU A 139 8.62 7.12 -2.65
N ALA A 140 9.15 7.77 -1.61
CA ALA A 140 10.57 8.14 -1.54
C ALA A 140 11.50 6.91 -1.62
N GLN A 141 11.03 5.73 -1.21
CA GLN A 141 11.78 4.49 -1.40
C GLN A 141 11.99 4.14 -2.88
N GLY A 142 11.20 4.70 -3.79
CA GLY A 142 11.35 4.49 -5.24
C GLY A 142 10.89 3.11 -5.71
N THR A 143 9.95 2.49 -5.00
CA THR A 143 9.45 1.15 -5.32
C THR A 143 8.40 1.18 -6.42
N ASP A 144 8.35 0.12 -7.25
CA ASP A 144 7.39 -0.01 -8.35
C ASP A 144 6.00 -0.35 -7.84
N VAL A 145 5.95 -1.12 -6.76
CA VAL A 145 4.72 -1.63 -6.13
C VAL A 145 4.54 -1.02 -4.75
N LEU A 146 3.33 -0.54 -4.50
CA LEU A 146 2.91 0.03 -3.22
C LEU A 146 1.79 -0.81 -2.62
N LEU A 147 2.06 -1.40 -1.47
CA LEU A 147 1.10 -2.17 -0.69
C LEU A 147 0.63 -1.33 0.50
N LEU A 148 -0.69 -1.20 0.68
CA LEU A 148 -1.25 -0.41 1.77
C LEU A 148 -2.26 -1.25 2.57
N ASP A 149 -2.01 -1.39 3.86
CA ASP A 149 -2.88 -2.14 4.76
C ASP A 149 -3.80 -1.18 5.52
N GLU A 150 -5.06 -1.09 5.09
CA GLU A 150 -6.13 -0.26 5.66
C GLU A 150 -5.73 1.21 5.91
N PRO A 151 -5.17 1.92 4.92
CA PRO A 151 -4.65 3.26 5.13
C PRO A 151 -5.76 4.29 5.40
N SER A 152 -7.01 3.95 5.17
CA SER A 152 -8.17 4.82 5.37
C SER A 152 -8.94 4.57 6.67
N ALA A 153 -8.46 3.65 7.54
CA ALA A 153 -9.23 3.17 8.70
C ALA A 153 -9.67 4.29 9.68
N PHE A 154 -8.87 5.34 9.83
CA PHE A 154 -9.13 6.44 10.78
C PHE A 154 -9.53 7.75 10.09
N LEU A 155 -9.83 7.71 8.80
CA LEU A 155 -10.18 8.88 8.01
C LEU A 155 -11.70 9.08 7.95
N ASP A 156 -12.15 10.32 7.92
CA ASP A 156 -13.51 10.68 7.55
C ASP A 156 -13.76 10.42 6.05
N TYR A 157 -15.00 10.38 5.64
CA TYR A 157 -15.38 10.03 4.27
C TYR A 157 -14.77 10.95 3.20
N PRO A 158 -14.75 12.31 3.35
CA PRO A 158 -14.06 13.20 2.43
C PRO A 158 -12.56 12.88 2.29
N SER A 159 -11.88 12.66 3.41
CA SER A 159 -10.44 12.32 3.42
C SER A 159 -10.16 10.98 2.77
N LYS A 160 -11.04 9.98 2.95
CA LYS A 160 -10.95 8.68 2.25
C LYS A 160 -11.02 8.87 0.73
N ARG A 161 -11.95 9.67 0.23
CA ARG A 161 -12.06 9.95 -1.20
C ARG A 161 -10.81 10.61 -1.77
N VAL A 162 -10.25 11.60 -1.05
CA VAL A 162 -9.00 12.25 -1.44
C VAL A 162 -7.84 11.24 -1.50
N LEU A 163 -7.76 10.34 -0.52
CA LEU A 163 -6.76 9.28 -0.50
C LEU A 163 -6.93 8.32 -1.69
N MET A 164 -8.15 7.86 -1.96
CA MET A 164 -8.41 6.94 -3.08
C MET A 164 -8.09 7.58 -4.43
N GLN A 165 -8.43 8.86 -4.61
CA GLN A 165 -8.08 9.62 -5.81
C GLN A 165 -6.56 9.72 -5.97
N LEU A 166 -5.82 10.07 -4.90
CA LEU A 166 -4.36 10.10 -4.92
C LEU A 166 -3.76 8.76 -5.37
N LEU A 167 -4.26 7.64 -4.82
CA LEU A 167 -3.77 6.31 -5.18
C LEU A 167 -4.11 5.95 -6.64
N SER A 168 -5.30 6.30 -7.10
CA SER A 168 -5.69 6.13 -8.51
C SER A 168 -4.78 6.93 -9.44
N ASP A 169 -4.47 8.18 -9.10
CA ASP A 169 -3.57 9.03 -9.88
C ASP A 169 -2.13 8.47 -9.90
N LEU A 170 -1.65 7.95 -8.79
CA LEU A 170 -0.35 7.27 -8.72
C LEU A 170 -0.29 6.05 -9.64
N ALA A 171 -1.36 5.27 -9.71
CA ALA A 171 -1.41 4.10 -10.59
C ALA A 171 -1.47 4.53 -12.07
N HIS A 172 -2.45 5.35 -12.43
CA HIS A 172 -2.76 5.62 -13.83
C HIS A 172 -1.85 6.66 -14.48
N HIS A 173 -1.39 7.68 -13.72
CA HIS A 173 -0.57 8.75 -14.29
C HIS A 173 0.93 8.56 -14.01
N GLN A 174 1.30 7.84 -12.96
CA GLN A 174 2.71 7.60 -12.62
C GLN A 174 3.15 6.14 -12.81
N GLY A 175 2.25 5.26 -13.26
CA GLY A 175 2.54 3.86 -13.56
C GLY A 175 2.86 3.00 -12.32
N ARG A 176 2.47 3.45 -11.12
CA ARG A 176 2.68 2.67 -9.89
C ARG A 176 1.69 1.53 -9.81
N THR A 177 2.12 0.39 -9.34
CA THR A 177 1.23 -0.74 -9.08
C THR A 177 0.78 -0.69 -7.63
N ILE A 178 -0.52 -0.67 -7.38
CA ILE A 178 -1.07 -0.47 -6.04
C ILE A 178 -1.96 -1.64 -5.65
N LEU A 179 -1.72 -2.19 -4.45
CA LEU A 179 -2.63 -3.12 -3.78
C LEU A 179 -2.99 -2.56 -2.41
N LEU A 180 -4.25 -2.21 -2.23
CA LEU A 180 -4.81 -1.58 -1.05
C LEU A 180 -5.78 -2.51 -0.35
N SER A 181 -5.60 -2.85 0.94
CA SER A 181 -6.66 -3.47 1.71
C SER A 181 -7.63 -2.42 2.27
N THR A 182 -8.92 -2.70 2.17
CA THR A 182 -9.98 -1.81 2.68
C THR A 182 -11.27 -2.58 2.99
N HIS A 183 -12.11 -2.01 3.86
CA HIS A 183 -13.52 -2.43 4.02
C HIS A 183 -14.49 -1.48 3.33
N ASP A 184 -13.99 -0.44 2.70
CA ASP A 184 -14.80 0.56 2.01
C ASP A 184 -15.03 0.13 0.56
N VAL A 185 -15.97 -0.78 0.39
CA VAL A 185 -16.22 -1.47 -0.89
C VAL A 185 -16.77 -0.51 -1.95
N GLU A 186 -17.56 0.47 -1.54
CA GLU A 186 -18.07 1.49 -2.46
C GLU A 186 -16.93 2.32 -3.07
N LEU A 187 -15.99 2.76 -2.22
CA LEU A 187 -14.82 3.48 -2.71
C LEU A 187 -13.89 2.55 -3.52
N ALA A 188 -13.73 1.30 -3.12
CA ALA A 188 -12.97 0.33 -3.91
C ALA A 188 -13.55 0.19 -5.32
N LYS A 189 -14.87 0.03 -5.44
CA LYS A 189 -15.57 -0.08 -6.73
C LYS A 189 -15.47 1.19 -7.58
N GLN A 190 -15.43 2.35 -6.95
CA GLN A 190 -15.36 3.64 -7.65
C GLN A 190 -13.98 3.95 -8.21
N TYR A 191 -12.90 3.54 -7.54
CA TYR A 191 -11.55 4.01 -7.83
C TYR A 191 -10.58 2.94 -8.34
N ALA A 192 -10.84 1.65 -8.02
CA ALA A 192 -9.94 0.57 -8.42
C ALA A 192 -10.26 0.02 -9.81
N ASP A 193 -9.26 -0.59 -10.44
CA ASP A 193 -9.42 -1.34 -11.67
C ASP A 193 -9.91 -2.75 -11.39
N CYS A 194 -9.42 -3.35 -10.29
CA CYS A 194 -9.71 -4.72 -9.90
C CYS A 194 -9.99 -4.82 -8.40
N ILE A 195 -10.91 -5.69 -8.04
CA ILE A 195 -11.20 -6.05 -6.65
C ILE A 195 -10.78 -7.50 -6.42
N TRP A 196 -9.93 -7.71 -5.43
CA TRP A 196 -9.59 -8.99 -4.87
C TRP A 196 -10.44 -9.20 -3.61
N HIS A 197 -11.36 -10.15 -3.65
CA HIS A 197 -12.24 -10.45 -2.53
C HIS A 197 -11.84 -11.75 -1.85
N ILE A 198 -11.56 -11.68 -0.53
CA ILE A 198 -11.32 -12.88 0.28
C ILE A 198 -12.63 -13.28 0.95
N ALA A 199 -13.18 -14.42 0.52
CA ALA A 199 -14.35 -15.07 1.11
C ALA A 199 -14.11 -16.59 1.21
N ASP A 200 -14.62 -17.23 2.24
CA ASP A 200 -14.56 -18.69 2.45
C ASP A 200 -13.15 -19.29 2.23
N HIS A 201 -12.13 -18.60 2.77
CA HIS A 201 -10.71 -18.99 2.66
C HIS A 201 -10.17 -19.02 1.21
N ARG A 202 -10.81 -18.34 0.28
CA ARG A 202 -10.42 -18.21 -1.13
C ARG A 202 -10.29 -16.76 -1.55
N LEU A 203 -9.47 -16.51 -2.56
CA LEU A 203 -9.37 -15.22 -3.23
C LEU A 203 -10.12 -15.27 -4.56
N ILE A 204 -11.01 -14.30 -4.76
CA ILE A 204 -11.75 -14.11 -6.00
C ILE A 204 -11.31 -12.76 -6.58
N CYS A 205 -10.85 -12.77 -7.83
CA CYS A 205 -10.42 -11.57 -8.55
C CYS A 205 -11.50 -11.16 -9.56
N THR A 206 -11.94 -9.91 -9.51
CA THR A 206 -13.01 -9.40 -10.38
C THR A 206 -12.69 -7.98 -10.81
N GLU A 207 -13.01 -7.61 -12.04
CA GLU A 207 -12.99 -6.20 -12.44
C GLU A 207 -13.90 -5.37 -11.51
N ALA A 208 -13.44 -4.18 -11.10
CA ALA A 208 -14.20 -3.37 -10.15
C ALA A 208 -15.60 -3.01 -10.67
N SER A 209 -15.76 -2.80 -11.98
CA SER A 209 -17.04 -2.54 -12.63
C SER A 209 -18.04 -3.68 -12.51
N ALA A 210 -17.56 -4.93 -12.50
CA ALA A 210 -18.37 -6.15 -12.44
C ALA A 210 -18.57 -6.67 -11.00
N PHE A 211 -17.92 -6.07 -10.00
CA PHE A 211 -18.01 -6.54 -8.62
C PHE A 211 -19.40 -6.27 -8.02
N ASP A 212 -20.03 -7.33 -7.49
CA ASP A 212 -21.31 -7.24 -6.80
C ASP A 212 -21.11 -7.05 -5.28
N ILE A 213 -21.53 -5.89 -4.78
CA ILE A 213 -21.43 -5.54 -3.33
C ILE A 213 -22.31 -6.49 -2.48
N GLY A 214 -23.38 -7.03 -3.03
CA GLY A 214 -24.24 -7.99 -2.34
C GLY A 214 -23.61 -9.36 -2.07
N SER A 215 -22.42 -9.63 -2.64
CA SER A 215 -21.68 -10.90 -2.46
C SER A 215 -20.74 -10.92 -1.24
N LEU A 216 -20.77 -9.91 -0.37
CA LEU A 216 -19.88 -9.74 0.80
C LEU A 216 -20.38 -10.39 2.08
#